data_4892e011e62d7423745471fb9b4d432b
#
_entry.id   4892e011e62d7423745471fb9b4d432b
#
_cell.length_a   1.000
_cell.length_b   1.000
_cell.length_c   1.000
_cell.angle_alpha   90.00
_cell.angle_beta   90.00
_cell.angle_gamma   90.00
#
_symmetry.space_group_name_H-M   'P 1'
#
loop_
_entity.id
_entity.type
_entity.pdbx_description
1 polymer ?
#
loop_
_entity_poly.entity_id
_entity_poly.type
_entity_poly.pdbx_seq_one_letter_code
_entity_poly.pdbx_strand_id
1 'polypeptide(L)'
;LMSEQNIKLFCIPGGGASAFVYWKYTKYLNKNIKLCLLELPGRGLRKREEPVNELHAVVDDLYAHLVEELTKTPDCGYMLLGYCYGGILAYELYQKIRREGIQEPFHIFMSATATVDGDVYGHSLFENEAAREEVQDLMTTYFPDHVFPDKELVTEISNRCVDCLYAQYAQRGEIGMIPYEDIFNEDAKGSRLEQISRENRFEVEKCLEFACETIRVVEADLHAVYAYKQETEVYPKIYCDLTIFSGKTDLMTPLEAVKGWIRFAEANFHLYSMEGGHRMLLDTYQQCMPVINQAASQWQPKEGGKNE
;
A
#
# COMPACT_ATOMS: atom_id res chain seq x y z
N LEU A 1 -16.14 31.96 -4.41
CA LEU A 1 -16.01 31.01 -5.53
C LEU A 1 -15.24 29.82 -5.00
N MET A 2 -15.91 28.68 -4.82
CA MET A 2 -15.21 27.41 -4.55
C MET A 2 -14.35 27.13 -5.79
N SER A 3 -13.03 26.93 -5.62
CA SER A 3 -12.19 26.47 -6.73
C SER A 3 -12.75 25.15 -7.21
N GLU A 4 -13.15 25.06 -8.48
CA GLU A 4 -13.58 23.79 -9.06
C GLU A 4 -12.43 22.79 -8.91
N GLN A 5 -12.75 21.62 -8.42
CA GLN A 5 -11.78 20.53 -8.32
C GLN A 5 -11.57 19.98 -9.72
N ASN A 6 -10.55 20.50 -10.39
CA ASN A 6 -10.22 20.18 -11.79
C ASN A 6 -9.10 19.13 -11.92
N ILE A 7 -8.60 18.60 -10.81
CA ILE A 7 -7.57 17.56 -10.77
C ILE A 7 -8.05 16.44 -9.83
N LYS A 8 -7.84 15.20 -10.21
CA LYS A 8 -8.09 14.02 -9.38
C LYS A 8 -6.78 13.36 -8.99
N LEU A 9 -6.68 12.93 -7.73
CA LEU A 9 -5.61 12.07 -7.23
C LEU A 9 -6.21 10.72 -6.89
N PHE A 10 -5.98 9.73 -7.75
CA PHE A 10 -6.40 8.35 -7.51
C PHE A 10 -5.35 7.66 -6.65
N CYS A 11 -5.75 7.17 -5.48
CA CYS A 11 -4.87 6.53 -4.51
C CYS A 11 -5.17 5.03 -4.42
N ILE A 12 -4.14 4.21 -4.62
CA ILE A 12 -4.17 2.75 -4.60
C ILE A 12 -3.41 2.27 -3.35
N PRO A 13 -4.05 1.50 -2.45
CA PRO A 13 -3.44 1.09 -1.20
C PRO A 13 -2.38 0.01 -1.39
N GLY A 14 -1.53 -0.16 -0.38
CA GLY A 14 -0.59 -1.27 -0.27
C GLY A 14 -1.29 -2.59 0.05
N GLY A 15 -0.50 -3.66 0.07
CA GLY A 15 -0.97 -4.99 0.42
C GLY A 15 -1.70 -5.00 1.77
N GLY A 16 -2.84 -5.67 1.82
CA GLY A 16 -3.68 -5.78 3.02
C GLY A 16 -4.39 -4.49 3.45
N ALA A 17 -3.99 -3.32 2.96
CA ALA A 17 -4.52 -2.05 3.40
C ALA A 17 -5.82 -1.66 2.69
N SER A 18 -6.67 -0.87 3.38
CA SER A 18 -7.78 -0.15 2.77
C SER A 18 -7.31 1.20 2.22
N ALA A 19 -7.87 1.63 1.09
CA ALA A 19 -7.61 2.95 0.51
C ALA A 19 -8.04 4.11 1.45
N PHE A 20 -8.85 3.82 2.46
CA PHE A 20 -9.27 4.81 3.45
C PHE A 20 -8.09 5.41 4.25
N VAL A 21 -6.95 4.74 4.30
CA VAL A 21 -5.72 5.27 4.95
C VAL A 21 -5.29 6.63 4.38
N TYR A 22 -5.66 6.93 3.11
CA TYR A 22 -5.35 8.20 2.45
C TYR A 22 -6.32 9.33 2.78
N TRP A 23 -7.45 9.06 3.48
CA TRP A 23 -8.44 10.10 3.78
C TRP A 23 -7.85 11.32 4.49
N LYS A 24 -6.86 11.10 5.34
CA LYS A 24 -6.13 12.15 6.06
C LYS A 24 -5.39 13.15 5.14
N TYR A 25 -5.13 12.81 3.87
CA TYR A 25 -4.47 13.67 2.90
C TYR A 25 -5.31 14.89 2.52
N THR A 26 -6.65 14.79 2.64
CA THR A 26 -7.57 15.90 2.34
C THR A 26 -7.24 17.18 3.08
N LYS A 27 -6.56 17.10 4.24
CA LYS A 27 -6.15 18.26 5.04
C LYS A 27 -4.96 19.01 4.46
N TYR A 28 -4.20 18.39 3.56
CA TYR A 28 -2.91 18.88 3.06
C TYR A 28 -2.89 19.07 1.54
N LEU A 29 -3.83 18.48 0.83
CA LEU A 29 -3.98 18.67 -0.60
C LEU A 29 -4.56 20.04 -0.92
N ASN A 30 -4.13 20.63 -2.04
CA ASN A 30 -4.68 21.87 -2.57
C ASN A 30 -6.18 21.69 -2.87
N LYS A 31 -6.95 22.77 -2.72
CA LYS A 31 -8.42 22.76 -2.86
C LYS A 31 -8.92 22.34 -4.24
N ASN A 32 -8.07 22.47 -5.27
CA ASN A 32 -8.39 22.04 -6.64
C ASN A 32 -8.15 20.54 -6.88
N ILE A 33 -7.61 19.80 -5.90
CA ILE A 33 -7.36 18.37 -5.99
C ILE A 33 -8.50 17.61 -5.29
N LYS A 34 -9.17 16.75 -6.02
CA LYS A 34 -10.12 15.78 -5.48
C LYS A 34 -9.39 14.48 -5.18
N LEU A 35 -9.43 14.03 -3.92
CA LEU A 35 -8.95 12.72 -3.53
C LEU A 35 -9.95 11.65 -3.98
N CYS A 36 -9.48 10.67 -4.73
CA CYS A 36 -10.25 9.52 -5.21
C CYS A 36 -9.62 8.24 -4.69
N LEU A 37 -10.33 7.53 -3.83
CA LEU A 37 -9.86 6.29 -3.21
C LEU A 37 -10.23 5.11 -4.10
N LEU A 38 -9.24 4.39 -4.61
CA LEU A 38 -9.43 3.14 -5.35
C LEU A 38 -9.31 1.97 -4.37
N GLU A 39 -10.44 1.57 -3.78
CA GLU A 39 -10.48 0.46 -2.84
C GLU A 39 -10.42 -0.88 -3.57
N LEU A 40 -9.64 -1.82 -3.04
CA LEU A 40 -9.51 -3.15 -3.59
C LEU A 40 -10.65 -4.07 -3.11
N PRO A 41 -11.09 -5.06 -3.93
CA PRO A 41 -12.09 -6.03 -3.53
C PRO A 41 -11.70 -6.80 -2.26
N GLY A 42 -12.67 -7.17 -1.45
CA GLY A 42 -12.49 -7.98 -0.26
C GLY A 42 -11.95 -7.23 0.97
N ARG A 43 -11.79 -5.88 0.92
CA ARG A 43 -11.25 -5.11 2.05
C ARG A 43 -11.89 -3.73 2.19
N GLY A 44 -11.68 -3.10 3.33
CA GLY A 44 -12.17 -1.75 3.62
C GLY A 44 -13.67 -1.59 3.38
N LEU A 45 -14.05 -0.65 2.52
CA LEU A 45 -15.44 -0.40 2.15
C LEU A 45 -16.03 -1.51 1.27
N ARG A 46 -15.18 -2.32 0.64
CA ARG A 46 -15.56 -3.45 -0.23
C ARG A 46 -15.38 -4.81 0.42
N LYS A 47 -15.31 -4.89 1.75
CA LYS A 47 -15.08 -6.12 2.53
C LYS A 47 -16.11 -7.24 2.35
N ARG A 48 -17.28 -6.94 1.73
CA ARG A 48 -18.31 -7.92 1.43
C ARG A 48 -18.14 -8.60 0.07
N GLU A 49 -17.23 -8.09 -0.74
CA GLU A 49 -16.88 -8.67 -2.03
C GLU A 49 -15.82 -9.77 -1.82
N GLU A 50 -15.78 -10.73 -2.74
CA GLU A 50 -14.72 -11.73 -2.73
C GLU A 50 -13.37 -11.08 -3.06
N PRO A 51 -12.30 -11.41 -2.33
CA PRO A 51 -10.95 -10.96 -2.67
C PRO A 51 -10.54 -11.44 -4.07
N VAL A 52 -9.88 -10.57 -4.82
CA VAL A 52 -9.30 -10.89 -6.12
C VAL A 52 -7.80 -11.01 -5.96
N ASN A 53 -7.24 -12.18 -6.24
CA ASN A 53 -5.83 -12.52 -6.00
C ASN A 53 -5.00 -12.62 -7.29
N GLU A 54 -5.57 -12.26 -8.44
CA GLU A 54 -4.89 -12.23 -9.73
C GLU A 54 -4.67 -10.76 -10.12
N LEU A 55 -3.42 -10.37 -10.40
CA LEU A 55 -3.03 -8.98 -10.54
C LEU A 55 -3.77 -8.26 -11.67
N HIS A 56 -3.89 -8.89 -12.85
CA HIS A 56 -4.59 -8.25 -13.97
C HIS A 56 -6.09 -8.11 -13.72
N ALA A 57 -6.73 -9.05 -13.01
CA ALA A 57 -8.13 -8.92 -12.63
C ALA A 57 -8.34 -7.77 -11.63
N VAL A 58 -7.42 -7.55 -10.70
CA VAL A 58 -7.42 -6.37 -9.81
C VAL A 58 -7.27 -5.09 -10.62
N VAL A 59 -6.36 -5.07 -11.60
CA VAL A 59 -6.16 -3.90 -12.49
C VAL A 59 -7.40 -3.62 -13.32
N ASP A 60 -8.10 -4.65 -13.80
CA ASP A 60 -9.35 -4.51 -14.56
C ASP A 60 -10.46 -3.88 -13.70
N ASP A 61 -10.57 -4.29 -12.46
CA ASP A 61 -11.50 -3.71 -11.48
C ASP A 61 -11.16 -2.24 -11.18
N LEU A 62 -9.89 -1.93 -10.90
CA LEU A 62 -9.43 -0.56 -10.67
C LEU A 62 -9.67 0.34 -11.90
N TYR A 63 -9.43 -0.19 -13.10
CA TYR A 63 -9.66 0.52 -14.35
C TYR A 63 -11.14 0.89 -14.52
N ALA A 64 -12.05 -0.04 -14.24
CA ALA A 64 -13.48 0.22 -14.34
C ALA A 64 -13.91 1.36 -13.40
N HIS A 65 -13.43 1.37 -12.14
CA HIS A 65 -13.71 2.43 -11.17
C HIS A 65 -13.09 3.77 -11.56
N LEU A 66 -11.86 3.75 -12.10
CA LEU A 66 -11.18 4.95 -12.58
C LEU A 66 -11.97 5.58 -13.73
N VAL A 67 -12.37 4.80 -14.73
CA VAL A 67 -13.15 5.26 -15.89
C VAL A 67 -14.50 5.82 -15.45
N GLU A 68 -15.23 5.12 -14.57
CA GLU A 68 -16.49 5.63 -14.02
C GLU A 68 -16.30 7.00 -13.37
N GLU A 69 -15.23 7.17 -12.60
CA GLU A 69 -14.97 8.46 -11.93
C GLU A 69 -14.53 9.55 -12.92
N LEU A 70 -13.75 9.23 -13.95
CA LEU A 70 -13.34 10.18 -14.99
C LEU A 70 -14.51 10.67 -15.83
N THR A 71 -15.48 9.79 -16.14
CA THR A 71 -16.68 10.17 -16.93
C THR A 71 -17.55 11.22 -16.23
N LYS A 72 -17.47 11.34 -14.90
CA LYS A 72 -18.20 12.37 -14.14
C LYS A 72 -17.67 13.79 -14.39
N THR A 73 -16.40 13.92 -14.79
CA THR A 73 -15.72 15.21 -15.04
C THR A 73 -14.68 15.01 -16.17
N PRO A 74 -15.11 14.98 -17.44
CA PRO A 74 -14.24 14.58 -18.56
C PRO A 74 -13.05 15.52 -18.83
N ASP A 75 -13.14 16.79 -18.43
CA ASP A 75 -12.10 17.80 -18.66
C ASP A 75 -11.10 17.94 -17.49
N CYS A 76 -11.16 17.06 -16.51
CA CYS A 76 -10.22 17.11 -15.38
C CYS A 76 -8.90 16.41 -15.72
N GLY A 77 -7.79 16.96 -15.20
CA GLY A 77 -6.51 16.24 -15.13
C GLY A 77 -6.52 15.21 -14.00
N TYR A 78 -5.64 14.22 -14.07
CA TYR A 78 -5.50 13.31 -12.95
C TYR A 78 -4.10 12.75 -12.77
N MET A 79 -3.85 12.30 -11.55
CA MET A 79 -2.62 11.68 -11.09
C MET A 79 -2.94 10.33 -10.44
N LEU A 80 -1.99 9.41 -10.46
CA LEU A 80 -2.04 8.16 -9.73
C LEU A 80 -1.06 8.21 -8.55
N LEU A 81 -1.43 7.61 -7.43
CA LEU A 81 -0.56 7.40 -6.28
C LEU A 81 -0.70 5.95 -5.82
N GLY A 82 0.41 5.20 -5.84
CA GLY A 82 0.46 3.83 -5.37
C GLY A 82 1.49 3.64 -4.25
N TYR A 83 1.16 2.84 -3.27
CA TYR A 83 2.05 2.48 -2.16
C TYR A 83 2.30 0.97 -2.15
N CYS A 84 3.58 0.55 -2.10
CA CYS A 84 3.99 -0.85 -2.04
C CYS A 84 3.34 -1.66 -3.18
N TYR A 85 2.48 -2.64 -2.88
CA TYR A 85 1.66 -3.36 -3.85
C TYR A 85 0.87 -2.42 -4.77
N GLY A 86 0.26 -1.37 -4.19
CA GLY A 86 -0.47 -0.35 -4.95
C GLY A 86 0.38 0.39 -5.98
N GLY A 87 1.70 0.45 -5.82
CA GLY A 87 2.61 1.02 -6.82
C GLY A 87 2.74 0.13 -8.05
N ILE A 88 2.80 -1.20 -7.88
CA ILE A 88 2.76 -2.16 -8.99
C ILE A 88 1.41 -2.09 -9.71
N LEU A 89 0.31 -2.02 -8.94
CA LEU A 89 -1.02 -1.83 -9.52
C LEU A 89 -1.15 -0.49 -10.29
N ALA A 90 -0.56 0.60 -9.77
CA ALA A 90 -0.54 1.89 -10.46
C ALA A 90 0.21 1.82 -11.80
N TYR A 91 1.33 1.08 -11.83
CA TYR A 91 2.09 0.83 -13.05
C TYR A 91 1.26 0.05 -14.09
N GLU A 92 0.66 -1.08 -13.71
CA GLU A 92 -0.15 -1.89 -14.62
C GLU A 92 -1.46 -1.19 -15.02
N LEU A 93 -2.09 -0.45 -14.12
CA LEU A 93 -3.24 0.37 -14.44
C LEU A 93 -2.88 1.43 -15.49
N TYR A 94 -1.71 2.07 -15.37
CA TYR A 94 -1.21 3.00 -16.38
C TYR A 94 -1.03 2.30 -17.74
N GLN A 95 -0.43 1.09 -17.78
CA GLN A 95 -0.26 0.36 -19.04
C GLN A 95 -1.61 -0.02 -19.64
N LYS A 96 -2.61 -0.38 -18.82
CA LYS A 96 -3.98 -0.64 -19.29
C LYS A 96 -4.63 0.62 -19.86
N ILE A 97 -4.54 1.76 -19.16
CA ILE A 97 -5.04 3.07 -19.62
C ILE A 97 -4.50 3.38 -21.03
N ARG A 98 -3.23 3.15 -21.26
CA ARG A 98 -2.60 3.37 -22.57
C ARG A 98 -3.10 2.38 -23.64
N ARG A 99 -3.23 1.11 -23.30
CA ARG A 99 -3.77 0.09 -24.25
C ARG A 99 -5.20 0.39 -24.67
N GLU A 100 -6.02 0.86 -23.73
CA GLU A 100 -7.42 1.23 -23.98
C GLU A 100 -7.58 2.62 -24.65
N GLY A 101 -6.50 3.39 -24.78
CA GLY A 101 -6.49 4.67 -25.48
C GLY A 101 -7.31 5.78 -24.82
N ILE A 102 -7.55 5.71 -23.51
CA ILE A 102 -8.18 6.79 -22.76
C ILE A 102 -7.16 7.85 -22.33
N GLN A 103 -7.66 8.98 -21.81
CA GLN A 103 -6.80 10.05 -21.27
C GLN A 103 -5.81 9.46 -20.27
N GLU A 104 -4.51 9.71 -20.47
CA GLU A 104 -3.44 9.29 -19.56
C GLU A 104 -3.35 10.23 -18.35
N PRO A 105 -2.90 9.73 -17.17
CA PRO A 105 -2.52 10.59 -16.06
C PRO A 105 -1.35 11.48 -16.47
N PHE A 106 -1.30 12.69 -15.94
CA PHE A 106 -0.14 13.56 -16.19
C PHE A 106 1.01 13.29 -15.23
N HIS A 107 0.79 12.58 -14.12
CA HIS A 107 1.80 12.22 -13.13
C HIS A 107 1.46 10.93 -12.40
N ILE A 108 2.49 10.12 -12.14
CA ILE A 108 2.41 8.92 -11.28
C ILE A 108 3.34 9.11 -10.10
N PHE A 109 2.82 8.90 -8.89
CA PHE A 109 3.57 8.82 -7.65
C PHE A 109 3.60 7.38 -7.17
N MET A 110 4.78 6.91 -6.76
CA MET A 110 4.92 5.61 -6.11
C MET A 110 5.74 5.76 -4.84
N SER A 111 5.44 4.95 -3.84
CA SER A 111 6.21 4.90 -2.60
C SER A 111 6.41 3.46 -2.16
N ALA A 112 7.59 3.16 -1.61
CA ALA A 112 7.92 1.83 -1.10
C ALA A 112 7.63 0.72 -2.14
N THR A 113 7.90 1.00 -3.42
CA THR A 113 7.60 0.11 -4.54
C THR A 113 8.89 -0.21 -5.29
N ALA A 114 9.39 -1.43 -5.15
CA ALA A 114 10.50 -1.92 -5.98
C ALA A 114 10.10 -1.97 -7.45
N THR A 115 11.08 -1.95 -8.35
CA THR A 115 10.83 -2.04 -9.79
C THR A 115 10.15 -3.35 -10.18
N VAL A 116 9.33 -3.30 -11.21
CA VAL A 116 8.58 -4.47 -11.70
C VAL A 116 9.50 -5.62 -12.14
N ASP A 117 10.71 -5.31 -12.58
CA ASP A 117 11.75 -6.27 -12.97
C ASP A 117 12.70 -6.67 -11.82
N GLY A 118 12.46 -6.16 -10.59
CA GLY A 118 13.30 -6.44 -9.42
C GLY A 118 12.80 -7.63 -8.60
N ASP A 119 13.70 -8.29 -7.87
CA ASP A 119 13.42 -9.49 -7.05
C ASP A 119 13.20 -9.19 -5.55
N VAL A 120 12.90 -7.94 -5.20
CA VAL A 120 12.94 -7.49 -3.80
C VAL A 120 11.89 -8.14 -2.91
N TYR A 121 10.73 -8.51 -3.47
CA TYR A 121 9.62 -8.95 -2.62
C TYR A 121 9.60 -10.46 -2.31
N GLY A 122 10.35 -11.31 -3.00
CA GLY A 122 10.16 -12.75 -2.87
C GLY A 122 8.69 -13.15 -3.13
N HIS A 123 8.29 -14.38 -2.81
CA HIS A 123 6.90 -14.79 -2.90
C HIS A 123 6.17 -14.76 -1.54
N SER A 124 6.87 -14.48 -0.44
CA SER A 124 6.30 -14.36 0.91
C SER A 124 7.07 -13.35 1.77
N LEU A 125 6.37 -12.66 2.66
CA LEU A 125 6.96 -11.83 3.72
C LEU A 125 7.89 -12.67 4.61
N PHE A 126 7.53 -13.93 4.85
CA PHE A 126 8.23 -14.80 5.79
C PHE A 126 9.53 -15.42 5.24
N GLU A 127 9.82 -15.20 3.97
CA GLU A 127 11.12 -15.53 3.34
C GLU A 127 12.09 -14.36 3.38
N ASN A 128 11.61 -13.17 3.74
CA ASN A 128 12.40 -11.95 3.79
C ASN A 128 12.53 -11.46 5.24
N GLU A 129 13.71 -11.64 5.84
CA GLU A 129 13.96 -11.16 7.21
C GLU A 129 13.80 -9.63 7.33
N ALA A 130 14.02 -8.88 6.25
CA ALA A 130 13.76 -7.43 6.24
C ALA A 130 12.27 -7.08 6.39
N ALA A 131 11.37 -8.01 6.10
CA ALA A 131 9.93 -7.84 6.30
C ALA A 131 9.48 -8.02 7.76
N ARG A 132 10.35 -8.54 8.64
CA ARG A 132 10.00 -8.86 10.02
C ARG A 132 9.52 -7.63 10.80
N GLU A 133 10.16 -6.49 10.62
CA GLU A 133 9.76 -5.22 11.24
C GLU A 133 8.37 -4.78 10.75
N GLU A 134 8.09 -4.91 9.45
CA GLU A 134 6.76 -4.58 8.88
C GLU A 134 5.67 -5.50 9.43
N VAL A 135 5.93 -6.80 9.54
CA VAL A 135 4.99 -7.76 10.16
C VAL A 135 4.74 -7.40 11.62
N GLN A 136 5.77 -6.97 12.35
CA GLN A 136 5.66 -6.51 13.73
C GLN A 136 4.81 -5.24 13.84
N ASP A 137 5.04 -4.27 12.97
CA ASP A 137 4.25 -3.03 12.90
C ASP A 137 2.79 -3.30 12.58
N LEU A 138 2.52 -4.21 11.63
CA LEU A 138 1.17 -4.67 11.33
C LEU A 138 0.51 -5.28 12.58
N MET A 139 1.18 -6.21 13.27
CA MET A 139 0.67 -6.81 14.49
C MET A 139 0.36 -5.74 15.55
N THR A 140 1.30 -4.82 15.80
CA THR A 140 1.16 -3.74 16.79
C THR A 140 -0.04 -2.84 16.50
N THR A 141 -0.31 -2.56 15.22
CA THR A 141 -1.42 -1.67 14.78
C THR A 141 -2.79 -2.17 15.25
N TYR A 142 -2.96 -3.48 15.45
CA TYR A 142 -4.24 -4.06 15.86
C TYR A 142 -4.46 -4.09 17.37
N PHE A 143 -3.48 -3.65 18.18
CA PHE A 143 -3.61 -3.52 19.63
C PHE A 143 -3.91 -2.07 20.01
N PRO A 144 -5.19 -1.69 20.22
CA PRO A 144 -5.57 -0.30 20.40
C PRO A 144 -5.14 0.25 21.77
N ASP A 145 -4.59 1.46 21.79
CA ASP A 145 -4.02 2.12 22.97
C ASP A 145 -5.02 2.25 24.15
N HIS A 146 -6.33 2.38 23.87
CA HIS A 146 -7.34 2.50 24.92
C HIS A 146 -7.62 1.18 25.65
N VAL A 147 -7.28 0.04 25.04
CA VAL A 147 -7.36 -1.30 25.66
C VAL A 147 -6.00 -1.73 26.19
N PHE A 148 -4.96 -1.43 25.42
CA PHE A 148 -3.57 -1.81 25.68
C PHE A 148 -2.67 -0.56 25.77
N PRO A 149 -2.73 0.20 26.89
CA PRO A 149 -1.99 1.45 27.04
C PRO A 149 -0.46 1.23 27.24
N ASP A 150 -0.08 0.03 27.60
CA ASP A 150 1.33 -0.34 27.85
C ASP A 150 2.01 -0.74 26.53
N LYS A 151 2.79 0.18 25.97
CA LYS A 151 3.48 -0.02 24.71
C LYS A 151 4.53 -1.12 24.73
N GLU A 152 5.24 -1.28 25.88
CA GLU A 152 6.24 -2.33 26.03
C GLU A 152 5.58 -3.71 25.99
N LEU A 153 4.42 -3.83 26.64
CA LEU A 153 3.63 -5.06 26.62
C LEU A 153 3.12 -5.38 25.20
N VAL A 154 2.59 -4.38 24.48
CA VAL A 154 2.12 -4.58 23.09
C VAL A 154 3.28 -5.02 22.21
N THR A 155 4.45 -4.42 22.37
CA THR A 155 5.66 -4.81 21.64
C THR A 155 6.06 -6.26 21.95
N GLU A 156 6.01 -6.68 23.23
CA GLU A 156 6.30 -8.06 23.61
C GLU A 156 5.30 -9.06 22.99
N ILE A 157 4.00 -8.76 23.04
CA ILE A 157 2.96 -9.59 22.40
C ILE A 157 3.22 -9.68 20.89
N SER A 158 3.47 -8.55 20.24
CA SER A 158 3.72 -8.49 18.80
C SER A 158 4.94 -9.30 18.39
N ASN A 159 6.04 -9.22 19.14
CA ASN A 159 7.24 -10.03 18.91
C ASN A 159 6.94 -11.53 18.97
N ARG A 160 6.24 -11.98 20.02
CA ARG A 160 5.85 -13.39 20.18
C ARG A 160 4.94 -13.85 19.01
N CYS A 161 4.02 -12.99 18.56
CA CYS A 161 3.18 -13.28 17.41
C CYS A 161 4.01 -13.44 16.13
N VAL A 162 4.94 -12.54 15.90
CA VAL A 162 5.85 -12.59 14.73
C VAL A 162 6.68 -13.88 14.76
N ASP A 163 7.27 -14.23 15.91
CA ASP A 163 8.03 -15.46 16.09
C ASP A 163 7.18 -16.70 15.76
N CYS A 164 5.92 -16.69 16.20
CA CYS A 164 4.96 -17.77 15.94
C CYS A 164 4.65 -17.90 14.45
N LEU A 165 4.40 -16.77 13.76
CA LEU A 165 4.11 -16.77 12.32
C LEU A 165 5.31 -17.26 11.50
N TYR A 166 6.53 -16.78 11.81
CA TYR A 166 7.75 -17.27 11.14
C TYR A 166 7.97 -18.76 11.38
N ALA A 167 7.72 -19.25 12.59
CA ALA A 167 7.81 -20.68 12.90
C ALA A 167 6.76 -21.50 12.14
N GLN A 168 5.51 -21.02 12.04
CA GLN A 168 4.46 -21.68 11.26
C GLN A 168 4.85 -21.76 9.78
N TYR A 169 5.33 -20.64 9.20
CA TYR A 169 5.75 -20.61 7.81
C TYR A 169 6.93 -21.56 7.54
N ALA A 170 7.95 -21.54 8.40
CA ALA A 170 9.09 -22.45 8.27
C ALA A 170 8.70 -23.93 8.33
N GLN A 171 7.64 -24.27 9.08
CA GLN A 171 7.15 -25.64 9.24
C GLN A 171 6.21 -26.08 8.12
N ARG A 172 5.34 -25.20 7.63
CA ARG A 172 4.19 -25.55 6.77
C ARG A 172 4.23 -24.90 5.38
N GLY A 173 5.07 -23.87 5.17
CA GLY A 173 5.05 -23.04 3.97
C GLY A 173 3.86 -22.07 3.88
N GLU A 174 3.07 -21.97 4.94
CA GLU A 174 1.90 -21.09 5.04
C GLU A 174 1.69 -20.62 6.48
N ILE A 175 0.99 -19.50 6.65
CA ILE A 175 0.58 -19.00 7.96
C ILE A 175 -0.90 -19.28 8.23
N GLY A 176 -1.23 -19.45 9.51
CA GLY A 176 -2.59 -19.61 9.99
C GLY A 176 -2.92 -18.65 11.12
N MET A 177 -4.05 -18.89 11.76
CA MET A 177 -4.36 -18.23 13.02
C MET A 177 -3.31 -18.58 14.09
N ILE A 178 -2.98 -17.62 14.93
CA ILE A 178 -2.11 -17.81 16.07
C ILE A 178 -3.00 -18.22 17.26
N PRO A 179 -2.88 -19.44 17.80
CA PRO A 179 -3.58 -19.81 19.03
C PRO A 179 -3.11 -18.92 20.18
N TYR A 180 -4.07 -18.50 21.02
CA TYR A 180 -3.76 -17.69 22.21
C TYR A 180 -2.71 -18.35 23.09
N GLU A 181 -2.80 -19.68 23.25
CA GLU A 181 -1.91 -20.48 24.06
C GLU A 181 -0.45 -20.51 23.57
N ASP A 182 -0.23 -20.28 22.27
CA ASP A 182 1.12 -20.24 21.70
C ASP A 182 1.84 -18.94 22.06
N ILE A 183 1.09 -17.85 22.25
CA ILE A 183 1.63 -16.55 22.68
C ILE A 183 1.82 -16.49 24.20
N PHE A 184 0.87 -17.07 24.95
CA PHE A 184 0.83 -17.01 26.42
C PHE A 184 1.12 -18.40 27.03
N ASN A 185 2.25 -19.00 26.60
CA ASN A 185 2.72 -20.33 27.02
C ASN A 185 3.33 -20.32 28.43
N GLU A 186 3.96 -21.46 28.81
CA GLU A 186 4.60 -21.67 30.13
C GLU A 186 5.63 -20.58 30.48
N ASP A 187 6.32 -20.00 29.49
CA ASP A 187 7.34 -18.96 29.71
C ASP A 187 6.71 -17.61 30.13
N ALA A 188 5.43 -17.40 29.83
CA ALA A 188 4.68 -16.23 30.27
C ALA A 188 4.08 -16.39 31.68
N LYS A 189 4.09 -17.60 32.27
CA LYS A 189 3.50 -17.85 33.60
C LYS A 189 4.05 -16.96 34.69
N GLY A 190 3.15 -16.33 35.44
CA GLY A 190 3.48 -15.44 36.55
C GLY A 190 3.98 -14.08 36.14
N SER A 191 4.07 -13.80 34.84
CA SER A 191 4.46 -12.49 34.32
C SER A 191 3.29 -11.51 34.28
N ARG A 192 3.61 -10.22 34.16
CA ARG A 192 2.62 -9.15 33.89
C ARG A 192 1.86 -9.41 32.58
N LEU A 193 2.54 -10.01 31.61
CA LEU A 193 1.97 -10.42 30.34
C LEU A 193 0.78 -11.40 30.53
N GLU A 194 0.97 -12.44 31.34
CA GLU A 194 -0.08 -13.41 31.65
C GLU A 194 -1.28 -12.75 32.34
N GLN A 195 -1.03 -11.90 33.36
CA GLN A 195 -2.10 -11.25 34.11
C GLN A 195 -2.96 -10.36 33.19
N ILE A 196 -2.36 -9.47 32.40
CA ILE A 196 -3.09 -8.54 31.52
C ILE A 196 -3.79 -9.31 30.39
N SER A 197 -3.16 -10.34 29.85
CA SER A 197 -3.78 -11.15 28.82
C SER A 197 -5.01 -11.93 29.31
N ARG A 198 -4.98 -12.44 30.55
CA ARG A 198 -6.15 -13.09 31.15
C ARG A 198 -7.30 -12.14 31.39
N GLU A 199 -7.01 -10.92 31.86
CA GLU A 199 -8.02 -9.89 32.11
C GLU A 199 -8.69 -9.39 30.82
N ASN A 200 -7.96 -9.40 29.69
CA ASN A 200 -8.42 -8.91 28.37
C ASN A 200 -8.40 -9.98 27.28
N ARG A 201 -8.57 -11.25 27.63
CA ARG A 201 -8.43 -12.39 26.71
C ARG A 201 -9.24 -12.21 25.41
N PHE A 202 -10.48 -11.80 25.53
CA PHE A 202 -11.37 -11.63 24.38
C PHE A 202 -10.86 -10.55 23.41
N GLU A 203 -10.36 -9.44 23.93
CA GLU A 203 -9.79 -8.35 23.13
C GLU A 203 -8.48 -8.78 22.47
N VAL A 204 -7.62 -9.53 23.18
CA VAL A 204 -6.39 -10.09 22.63
C VAL A 204 -6.70 -11.05 21.49
N GLU A 205 -7.60 -12.01 21.69
CA GLU A 205 -8.00 -12.96 20.65
C GLU A 205 -8.53 -12.26 19.41
N LYS A 206 -9.34 -11.21 19.56
CA LYS A 206 -9.80 -10.39 18.42
C LYS A 206 -8.67 -9.66 17.71
N CYS A 207 -7.74 -9.06 18.45
CA CYS A 207 -6.59 -8.39 17.86
C CYS A 207 -5.73 -9.38 17.05
N LEU A 208 -5.49 -10.57 17.57
CA LEU A 208 -4.78 -11.65 16.88
C LEU A 208 -5.51 -12.06 15.60
N GLU A 209 -6.83 -12.25 15.67
CA GLU A 209 -7.66 -12.62 14.52
C GLU A 209 -7.53 -11.59 13.40
N PHE A 210 -7.79 -10.32 13.67
CA PHE A 210 -7.70 -9.26 12.68
C PHE A 210 -6.29 -9.07 12.11
N ALA A 211 -5.26 -9.18 12.95
CA ALA A 211 -3.88 -9.06 12.50
C ALA A 211 -3.50 -10.21 11.57
N CYS A 212 -3.82 -11.45 11.94
CA CYS A 212 -3.56 -12.62 11.11
C CYS A 212 -4.32 -12.57 9.77
N GLU A 213 -5.60 -12.16 9.80
CA GLU A 213 -6.38 -11.97 8.57
C GLU A 213 -5.72 -10.95 7.64
N THR A 214 -5.27 -9.80 8.17
CA THR A 214 -4.59 -8.79 7.36
C THR A 214 -3.28 -9.31 6.78
N ILE A 215 -2.45 -9.98 7.57
CA ILE A 215 -1.18 -10.53 7.10
C ILE A 215 -1.43 -11.57 6.00
N ARG A 216 -2.45 -12.42 6.12
CA ARG A 216 -2.83 -13.37 5.06
C ARG A 216 -3.24 -12.67 3.76
N VAL A 217 -3.93 -11.54 3.84
CA VAL A 217 -4.26 -10.73 2.65
C VAL A 217 -2.99 -10.13 2.04
N VAL A 218 -2.05 -9.64 2.86
CA VAL A 218 -0.75 -9.15 2.37
C VAL A 218 0.03 -10.25 1.65
N GLU A 219 0.04 -11.47 2.22
CA GLU A 219 0.66 -12.64 1.59
C GLU A 219 0.03 -12.95 0.22
N ALA A 220 -1.31 -12.95 0.13
CA ALA A 220 -2.00 -13.16 -1.13
C ALA A 220 -1.67 -12.09 -2.18
N ASP A 221 -1.57 -10.82 -1.77
CA ASP A 221 -1.17 -9.72 -2.65
C ASP A 221 0.28 -9.87 -3.15
N LEU A 222 1.20 -10.34 -2.29
CA LEU A 222 2.58 -10.61 -2.67
C LEU A 222 2.68 -11.81 -3.63
N HIS A 223 1.93 -12.87 -3.38
CA HIS A 223 1.84 -13.99 -4.31
C HIS A 223 1.35 -13.56 -5.70
N ALA A 224 0.36 -12.66 -5.76
CA ALA A 224 -0.13 -12.11 -7.02
C ALA A 224 0.96 -11.34 -7.77
N VAL A 225 1.77 -10.54 -7.07
CA VAL A 225 2.93 -9.82 -7.67
C VAL A 225 3.99 -10.83 -8.14
N TYR A 226 4.28 -11.83 -7.34
CA TYR A 226 5.26 -12.85 -7.69
C TYR A 226 4.84 -13.60 -8.96
N ALA A 227 3.60 -14.09 -9.03
CA ALA A 227 3.05 -14.78 -10.19
C ALA A 227 3.10 -13.88 -11.45
N TYR A 228 2.66 -12.63 -11.32
CA TYR A 228 2.73 -11.64 -12.38
C TYR A 228 4.16 -11.47 -12.94
N LYS A 229 5.17 -11.39 -12.06
CA LYS A 229 6.59 -11.26 -12.48
C LYS A 229 7.12 -12.50 -13.19
N GLN A 230 6.66 -13.69 -12.80
CA GLN A 230 7.07 -14.94 -13.48
C GLN A 230 6.49 -15.06 -14.89
N GLU A 231 5.34 -14.46 -15.12
CA GLU A 231 4.61 -14.53 -16.41
C GLU A 231 4.96 -13.37 -17.35
N THR A 232 5.58 -12.29 -16.84
CA THR A 232 5.83 -11.07 -17.59
C THR A 232 7.29 -10.97 -18.04
N GLU A 233 7.52 -11.05 -19.35
CA GLU A 233 8.86 -10.95 -19.93
C GLU A 233 9.28 -9.51 -20.26
N VAL A 234 8.30 -8.64 -20.58
CA VAL A 234 8.55 -7.26 -21.04
C VAL A 234 7.71 -6.27 -20.25
N TYR A 235 8.38 -5.28 -19.70
CA TYR A 235 7.79 -4.20 -18.94
C TYR A 235 7.82 -2.88 -19.74
N PRO A 236 6.68 -2.38 -20.25
CA PRO A 236 6.62 -1.15 -21.03
C PRO A 236 7.02 0.10 -20.20
N LYS A 237 7.39 1.15 -20.92
CA LYS A 237 7.78 2.44 -20.33
C LYS A 237 6.59 3.27 -19.85
N ILE A 238 6.89 4.26 -19.01
CA ILE A 238 5.98 5.29 -18.51
C ILE A 238 6.30 6.59 -19.24
N TYR A 239 5.30 7.20 -19.88
CA TYR A 239 5.46 8.41 -20.71
C TYR A 239 4.89 9.67 -20.07
N CYS A 240 4.36 9.59 -18.85
CA CYS A 240 4.04 10.75 -18.03
C CYS A 240 5.09 10.93 -16.93
N ASP A 241 5.02 12.03 -16.20
CA ASP A 241 5.96 12.30 -15.10
C ASP A 241 5.86 11.24 -14.02
N LEU A 242 7.01 10.81 -13.50
CA LEU A 242 7.12 9.78 -12.47
C LEU A 242 7.89 10.30 -11.26
N THR A 243 7.27 10.22 -10.09
CA THR A 243 7.93 10.53 -8.81
C THR A 243 7.92 9.33 -7.89
N ILE A 244 9.09 9.00 -7.37
CA ILE A 244 9.26 7.94 -6.37
C ILE A 244 9.57 8.58 -5.01
N PHE A 245 8.83 8.17 -3.98
CA PHE A 245 9.14 8.47 -2.58
C PHE A 245 9.79 7.26 -1.93
N SER A 246 10.98 7.43 -1.37
CA SER A 246 11.75 6.38 -0.69
C SER A 246 11.94 6.75 0.78
N GLY A 247 11.58 5.87 1.70
CA GLY A 247 11.88 6.02 3.11
C GLY A 247 13.38 5.78 3.39
N LYS A 248 14.03 6.66 4.15
CA LYS A 248 15.47 6.56 4.45
C LYS A 248 15.85 5.29 5.21
N THR A 249 14.91 4.77 6.00
CA THR A 249 15.11 3.56 6.81
C THR A 249 14.28 2.38 6.32
N ASP A 250 13.79 2.43 5.07
CA ASP A 250 13.04 1.33 4.47
C ASP A 250 13.97 0.16 4.13
N LEU A 251 13.89 -0.91 4.92
CA LEU A 251 14.67 -2.13 4.71
C LEU A 251 14.03 -3.09 3.70
N MET A 252 12.72 -3.01 3.51
CA MET A 252 12.01 -3.85 2.54
C MET A 252 12.22 -3.37 1.11
N THR A 253 12.18 -2.05 0.89
CA THR A 253 12.41 -1.44 -0.42
C THR A 253 13.48 -0.36 -0.31
N PRO A 254 14.75 -0.77 -0.11
CA PRO A 254 15.86 0.16 0.02
C PRO A 254 16.00 1.03 -1.24
N LEU A 255 16.69 2.16 -1.10
CA LEU A 255 16.87 3.14 -2.16
C LEU A 255 17.34 2.50 -3.49
N GLU A 256 18.21 1.48 -3.41
CA GLU A 256 18.72 0.77 -4.59
C GLU A 256 17.60 0.04 -5.36
N ALA A 257 16.60 -0.50 -4.66
CA ALA A 257 15.48 -1.19 -5.27
C ALA A 257 14.51 -0.25 -5.98
N VAL A 258 14.37 0.99 -5.48
CA VAL A 258 13.41 1.96 -6.04
C VAL A 258 14.02 2.88 -7.09
N LYS A 259 15.32 3.19 -7.02
CA LYS A 259 15.97 4.06 -8.02
C LYS A 259 15.94 3.47 -9.43
N GLY A 260 15.80 2.16 -9.56
CA GLY A 260 15.69 1.48 -10.84
C GLY A 260 14.49 1.90 -11.68
N TRP A 261 13.48 2.53 -11.10
CA TRP A 261 12.33 3.06 -11.83
C TRP A 261 12.70 4.10 -12.89
N ILE A 262 13.87 4.76 -12.78
CA ILE A 262 14.38 5.67 -13.81
C ILE A 262 14.48 5.00 -15.19
N ARG A 263 14.73 3.68 -15.23
CA ARG A 263 14.82 2.92 -16.49
C ARG A 263 13.48 2.83 -17.22
N PHE A 264 12.38 3.02 -16.50
CA PHE A 264 11.02 2.94 -17.04
C PHE A 264 10.44 4.32 -17.40
N ALA A 265 11.07 5.42 -16.95
CA ALA A 265 10.57 6.76 -17.18
C ALA A 265 11.08 7.33 -18.52
N GLU A 266 10.16 7.75 -19.38
CA GLU A 266 10.46 8.46 -20.65
C GLU A 266 10.16 9.96 -20.57
N ALA A 267 9.47 10.42 -19.50
CA ALA A 267 9.28 11.82 -19.16
C ALA A 267 10.14 12.22 -17.95
N ASN A 268 9.72 13.22 -17.17
CA ASN A 268 10.48 13.64 -16.00
C ASN A 268 10.44 12.57 -14.90
N PHE A 269 11.61 12.30 -14.33
CA PHE A 269 11.78 11.36 -13.22
C PHE A 269 12.30 12.11 -11.99
N HIS A 270 11.62 11.91 -10.86
CA HIS A 270 12.02 12.47 -9.57
C HIS A 270 12.09 11.37 -8.52
N LEU A 271 13.13 11.40 -7.70
CA LEU A 271 13.31 10.50 -6.58
C LEU A 271 13.56 11.31 -5.31
N TYR A 272 12.66 11.19 -4.35
CA TYR A 272 12.77 11.87 -3.06
C TYR A 272 13.03 10.86 -1.95
N SER A 273 14.14 11.08 -1.23
CA SER A 273 14.43 10.34 0.00
C SER A 273 13.83 11.09 1.19
N MET A 274 12.88 10.47 1.86
CA MET A 274 12.06 11.05 2.94
C MET A 274 12.36 10.40 4.28
N GLU A 275 12.06 11.10 5.38
CA GLU A 275 12.16 10.51 6.71
C GLU A 275 11.15 9.38 6.91
N GLY A 276 11.57 8.28 7.52
CA GLY A 276 10.76 7.10 7.82
C GLY A 276 11.18 5.85 7.07
N GLY A 277 10.51 4.74 7.38
CA GLY A 277 10.71 3.42 6.79
C GLY A 277 9.71 3.09 5.69
N HIS A 278 9.39 1.81 5.55
CA HIS A 278 8.47 1.30 4.52
C HIS A 278 7.11 2.02 4.55
N ARG A 279 6.56 2.28 5.72
CA ARG A 279 5.26 2.94 5.94
C ARG A 279 5.29 4.48 5.86
N MET A 280 6.38 5.08 5.38
CA MET A 280 6.58 6.53 5.35
C MET A 280 5.38 7.28 4.75
N LEU A 281 4.83 6.79 3.65
CA LEU A 281 3.67 7.41 2.99
C LEU A 281 2.39 7.36 3.86
N LEU A 282 2.34 6.47 4.84
CA LEU A 282 1.22 6.35 5.77
C LEU A 282 1.47 7.13 7.07
N ASP A 283 2.67 7.08 7.61
CA ASP A 283 2.97 7.56 8.96
C ASP A 283 3.49 9.00 8.97
N THR A 284 4.34 9.36 7.99
CA THR A 284 4.95 10.70 7.85
C THR A 284 4.62 11.38 6.51
N TYR A 285 3.44 11.07 5.96
CA TYR A 285 2.95 11.48 4.63
C TYR A 285 2.98 12.99 4.38
N GLN A 286 2.95 13.83 5.42
CA GLN A 286 2.90 15.29 5.30
C GLN A 286 4.07 15.82 4.47
N GLN A 287 5.23 15.17 4.52
CA GLN A 287 6.41 15.57 3.77
C GLN A 287 6.27 15.34 2.25
N CYS A 288 5.36 14.47 1.82
CA CYS A 288 5.08 14.19 0.40
C CYS A 288 4.06 15.17 -0.20
N MET A 289 3.21 15.76 0.63
CA MET A 289 2.11 16.61 0.15
C MET A 289 2.57 17.84 -0.65
N PRO A 290 3.64 18.57 -0.26
CA PRO A 290 4.14 19.68 -1.08
C PRO A 290 4.51 19.26 -2.51
N VAL A 291 5.11 18.09 -2.68
CA VAL A 291 5.53 17.56 -4.00
C VAL A 291 4.30 17.24 -4.85
N ILE A 292 3.28 16.59 -4.27
CA ILE A 292 2.02 16.28 -4.95
C ILE A 292 1.27 17.56 -5.34
N ASN A 293 1.21 18.55 -4.44
CA ASN A 293 0.57 19.83 -4.69
C ASN A 293 1.31 20.63 -5.79
N GLN A 294 2.63 20.56 -5.82
CA GLN A 294 3.44 21.20 -6.85
C GLN A 294 3.18 20.60 -8.23
N ALA A 295 3.16 19.27 -8.35
CA ALA A 295 2.83 18.60 -9.60
C ALA A 295 1.44 18.98 -10.10
N ALA A 296 0.45 19.03 -9.21
CA ALA A 296 -0.90 19.47 -9.54
C ALA A 296 -0.94 20.93 -10.06
N SER A 297 -0.11 21.83 -9.50
CA SER A 297 -0.06 23.24 -9.92
C SER A 297 0.55 23.44 -11.31
N GLN A 298 1.29 22.47 -11.83
CA GLN A 298 1.90 22.51 -13.16
C GLN A 298 0.94 22.03 -14.25
N TRP A 299 -0.14 21.33 -13.89
CA TRP A 299 -1.11 20.88 -14.86
C TRP A 299 -1.95 22.03 -15.42
N GLN A 300 -2.10 22.06 -16.74
CA GLN A 300 -2.98 22.98 -17.44
C GLN A 300 -3.98 22.20 -18.30
N PRO A 301 -5.27 22.59 -18.32
CA PRO A 301 -6.23 22.01 -19.24
C PRO A 301 -5.70 22.10 -20.67
N LYS A 302 -5.85 21.04 -21.45
CA LYS A 302 -5.63 21.14 -22.90
C LYS A 302 -6.59 22.20 -23.42
N GLU A 303 -6.07 23.27 -24.01
CA GLU A 303 -6.91 24.25 -24.70
C GLU A 303 -7.77 23.48 -25.70
N GLY A 304 -9.09 23.57 -25.53
CA GLY A 304 -10.05 22.87 -26.38
C GLY A 304 -9.77 23.27 -27.82
N GLY A 305 -9.31 22.32 -28.61
CA GLY A 305 -9.23 22.52 -30.06
C GLY A 305 -10.63 22.91 -30.54
N LYS A 306 -10.81 24.17 -30.84
CA LYS A 306 -11.92 24.58 -31.66
C LYS A 306 -11.72 23.86 -32.99
N ASN A 307 -12.44 22.77 -33.18
CA ASN A 307 -12.59 22.19 -34.52
C ASN A 307 -13.24 23.28 -35.38
N GLU A 308 -12.46 23.87 -36.27
CA GLU A 308 -12.94 24.60 -37.42
C GLU A 308 -13.51 23.62 -38.43
#